data_67d98d7883deab69b58e6750d6c91f95
#
_entry.id   67d98d7883deab69b58e6750d6c91f95
#
_cell.length_a   1.000
_cell.length_b   1.000
_cell.length_c   1.000
_cell.angle_alpha   90.00
_cell.angle_beta   90.00
_cell.angle_gamma   90.00
#
_symmetry.space_group_name_H-M   'P 1'
#
loop_
_entity.id
_entity.type
_entity.pdbx_description
1 polymer ?
#
loop_
_entity_poly.entity_id
_entity_poly.type
_entity_poly.pdbx_seq_one_letter_code
_entity_poly.pdbx_strand_id
1 'polypeptide(L)'
;MTRTWRHGLMVLATAGLLLLTAAGQGMALDWGSQELETEKIAIKLTREVSKGGYGIVRTDELKKWLDEGKQPLLVDTMPYADSYVKEHIPGAVQFEFPIEELPALDDKTREAFLKLLGDDKDRLLVFYCGFTKCGRSHNGAWWAKQLGYTNVYRYPGGIKAWGQADNPVSAVR
;
A
#
# COMPACT_ATOMS: atom_id res chain seq x y z
N MET A 1 -26.34 -31.81 -88.44
CA MET A 1 -25.65 -30.52 -88.18
C MET A 1 -26.28 -29.90 -86.93
N THR A 2 -25.74 -30.18 -85.78
CA THR A 2 -26.26 -29.72 -84.49
C THR A 2 -25.19 -28.92 -83.78
N ARG A 3 -25.45 -27.64 -83.60
CA ARG A 3 -24.57 -26.70 -82.98
C ARG A 3 -24.95 -26.60 -81.49
N THR A 4 -24.12 -27.13 -80.60
CA THR A 4 -24.30 -27.08 -79.16
C THR A 4 -23.77 -25.75 -78.66
N TRP A 5 -24.63 -24.97 -78.02
CA TRP A 5 -24.29 -23.75 -77.30
C TRP A 5 -23.87 -24.09 -75.83
N ARG A 6 -22.62 -23.81 -75.48
CA ARG A 6 -22.14 -23.95 -74.09
C ARG A 6 -22.39 -22.59 -73.39
N HIS A 7 -23.31 -22.60 -72.48
CA HIS A 7 -23.49 -21.45 -71.55
C HIS A 7 -22.39 -21.44 -70.50
N GLY A 8 -21.50 -20.44 -70.56
CA GLY A 8 -20.52 -20.18 -69.50
C GLY A 8 -21.22 -19.52 -68.33
N LEU A 9 -21.23 -20.20 -67.18
CA LEU A 9 -21.64 -19.60 -65.91
C LEU A 9 -20.52 -18.70 -65.45
N MET A 10 -20.79 -17.39 -65.39
CA MET A 10 -19.90 -16.39 -64.80
C MET A 10 -20.19 -16.34 -63.30
N VAL A 11 -19.32 -16.94 -62.48
CA VAL A 11 -19.39 -16.89 -61.04
C VAL A 11 -18.78 -15.55 -60.63
N LEU A 12 -19.62 -14.59 -60.22
CA LEU A 12 -19.19 -13.35 -59.56
C LEU A 12 -18.81 -13.66 -58.12
N ALA A 13 -17.51 -13.76 -57.83
CA ALA A 13 -16.99 -13.79 -56.49
C ALA A 13 -17.08 -12.42 -55.87
N THR A 14 -18.10 -12.20 -55.05
CA THR A 14 -18.16 -11.02 -54.17
C THR A 14 -17.21 -11.19 -53.03
N ALA A 15 -16.03 -10.58 -53.10
CA ALA A 15 -15.10 -10.45 -51.97
C ALA A 15 -15.75 -9.53 -50.92
N GLY A 16 -16.36 -10.13 -49.93
CA GLY A 16 -16.83 -9.44 -48.74
C GLY A 16 -15.64 -8.92 -47.94
N LEU A 17 -15.40 -7.61 -48.01
CA LEU A 17 -14.44 -6.89 -47.19
C LEU A 17 -15.00 -6.84 -45.74
N LEU A 18 -14.63 -7.81 -44.91
CA LEU A 18 -14.85 -7.76 -43.46
C LEU A 18 -13.98 -6.64 -42.88
N LEU A 19 -14.56 -5.45 -42.77
CA LEU A 19 -14.03 -4.40 -41.92
C LEU A 19 -14.14 -4.89 -40.47
N LEU A 20 -13.06 -5.45 -39.93
CA LEU A 20 -12.85 -5.60 -38.51
C LEU A 20 -12.72 -4.18 -37.93
N THR A 21 -13.84 -3.61 -37.50
CA THR A 21 -13.83 -2.51 -36.56
C THR A 21 -13.27 -3.06 -35.25
N ALA A 22 -11.96 -2.94 -35.06
CA ALA A 22 -11.37 -2.96 -33.74
C ALA A 22 -12.01 -1.81 -32.96
N ALA A 23 -13.14 -2.10 -32.30
CA ALA A 23 -13.64 -1.24 -31.26
C ALA A 23 -12.53 -1.21 -30.20
N GLY A 24 -11.66 -0.22 -30.27
CA GLY A 24 -10.81 0.15 -29.18
C GLY A 24 -11.73 0.38 -27.99
N GLN A 25 -11.82 -0.61 -27.10
CA GLN A 25 -12.32 -0.38 -25.77
C GLN A 25 -11.33 0.59 -25.15
N GLY A 26 -11.56 1.88 -25.38
CA GLY A 26 -10.95 2.92 -24.57
C GLY A 26 -11.28 2.53 -23.15
N MET A 27 -10.26 2.18 -22.36
CA MET A 27 -10.39 2.14 -20.94
C MET A 27 -10.87 3.52 -20.55
N ALA A 28 -12.19 3.70 -20.45
CA ALA A 28 -12.77 4.83 -19.77
C ALA A 28 -12.10 4.79 -18.41
N LEU A 29 -11.25 5.78 -18.12
CA LEU A 29 -10.75 6.00 -16.80
C LEU A 29 -11.99 6.13 -15.94
N ASP A 30 -12.22 5.14 -15.11
CA ASP A 30 -13.38 5.05 -14.23
C ASP A 30 -13.19 6.05 -13.08
N TRP A 31 -13.29 7.32 -13.46
CA TRP A 31 -13.19 8.44 -12.54
C TRP A 31 -14.37 8.35 -11.58
N GLY A 32 -14.09 8.02 -10.32
CA GLY A 32 -15.07 8.08 -9.26
C GLY A 32 -15.83 6.78 -8.95
N SER A 33 -15.57 5.66 -9.60
CA SER A 33 -16.23 4.38 -9.25
C SER A 33 -15.94 3.91 -7.83
N GLN A 34 -14.84 4.39 -7.23
CA GLN A 34 -14.43 4.03 -5.88
C GLN A 34 -14.43 5.21 -4.90
N GLU A 35 -15.12 6.31 -5.24
CA GLU A 35 -15.07 7.54 -4.43
C GLU A 35 -15.58 7.34 -3.00
N LEU A 36 -16.66 6.57 -2.80
CA LEU A 36 -17.15 6.27 -1.45
C LEU A 36 -16.12 5.50 -0.60
N GLU A 37 -15.35 4.62 -1.21
CA GLU A 37 -14.30 3.90 -0.49
C GLU A 37 -13.08 4.79 -0.24
N THR A 38 -12.72 5.60 -1.21
CA THR A 38 -11.65 6.60 -1.08
C THR A 38 -11.98 7.62 0.01
N GLU A 39 -13.22 8.14 0.05
CA GLU A 39 -13.71 9.02 1.09
C GLU A 39 -13.59 8.39 2.48
N LYS A 40 -14.05 7.14 2.65
CA LYS A 40 -13.96 6.42 3.93
C LYS A 40 -12.50 6.29 4.40
N ILE A 41 -11.60 5.95 3.49
CA ILE A 41 -10.17 5.82 3.81
C ILE A 41 -9.60 7.18 4.21
N ALA A 42 -9.88 8.24 3.45
CA ALA A 42 -9.38 9.58 3.71
C ALA A 42 -9.87 10.11 5.06
N ILE A 43 -11.16 9.98 5.32
CA ILE A 43 -11.77 10.41 6.59
C ILE A 43 -11.21 9.61 7.77
N LYS A 44 -11.09 8.27 7.63
CA LYS A 44 -10.49 7.42 8.66
C LYS A 44 -9.06 7.89 8.96
N LEU A 45 -8.22 8.02 7.93
CA LEU A 45 -6.83 8.45 8.09
C LEU A 45 -6.74 9.82 8.77
N THR A 46 -7.54 10.78 8.34
CA THR A 46 -7.57 12.14 8.92
C THR A 46 -7.91 12.10 10.41
N ARG A 47 -8.94 11.32 10.80
CA ARG A 47 -9.33 11.17 12.21
C ARG A 47 -8.23 10.49 13.03
N GLU A 48 -7.62 9.44 12.51
CA GLU A 48 -6.52 8.72 13.16
C GLU A 48 -5.30 9.63 13.39
N VAL A 49 -4.92 10.44 12.39
CA VAL A 49 -3.81 11.40 12.50
C VAL A 49 -4.13 12.49 13.52
N SER A 50 -5.31 13.09 13.45
CA SER A 50 -5.75 14.13 14.38
C SER A 50 -5.77 13.63 15.82
N LYS A 51 -6.28 12.41 16.05
CA LYS A 51 -6.30 11.77 17.37
C LYS A 51 -4.89 11.40 17.85
N GLY A 52 -4.09 10.86 16.94
CA GLY A 52 -2.78 10.27 17.25
C GLY A 52 -1.68 11.29 17.52
N GLY A 53 -1.78 12.50 16.96
CA GLY A 53 -0.79 13.57 17.13
C GLY A 53 0.58 13.25 16.54
N TYR A 54 0.65 12.33 15.59
CA TYR A 54 1.86 11.95 14.85
C TYR A 54 1.85 12.56 13.44
N GLY A 55 3.03 12.64 12.81
CA GLY A 55 3.17 13.08 11.42
C GLY A 55 2.85 11.97 10.41
N ILE A 56 2.64 12.36 9.17
CA ILE A 56 2.55 11.44 8.03
C ILE A 56 3.83 11.57 7.20
N VAL A 57 4.35 10.45 6.72
CA VAL A 57 5.39 10.40 5.71
C VAL A 57 4.89 9.63 4.49
N ARG A 58 5.13 10.15 3.29
CA ARG A 58 4.78 9.52 2.03
C ARG A 58 5.87 8.55 1.57
N THR A 59 5.56 7.74 0.55
CA THR A 59 6.50 6.75 0.01
C THR A 59 7.79 7.39 -0.51
N ASP A 60 7.67 8.44 -1.30
CA ASP A 60 8.80 9.17 -1.87
C ASP A 60 9.63 9.91 -0.81
N GLU A 61 8.97 10.48 0.20
CA GLU A 61 9.64 11.15 1.32
C GLU A 61 10.41 10.15 2.19
N LEU A 62 9.80 9.01 2.53
CA LEU A 62 10.46 7.96 3.30
C LEU A 62 11.67 7.41 2.55
N LYS A 63 11.51 7.13 1.25
CA LYS A 63 12.63 6.69 0.41
C LYS A 63 13.76 7.71 0.41
N LYS A 64 13.43 8.98 0.21
CA LYS A 64 14.41 10.08 0.26
C LYS A 64 15.13 10.14 1.62
N TRP A 65 14.41 10.01 2.74
CA TRP A 65 15.03 10.01 4.05
C TRP A 65 16.05 8.88 4.21
N LEU A 66 15.73 7.69 3.73
CA LEU A 66 16.64 6.54 3.79
C LEU A 66 17.86 6.73 2.87
N ASP A 67 17.68 7.27 1.67
CA ASP A 67 18.75 7.55 0.71
C ASP A 67 19.71 8.65 1.21
N GLU A 68 19.17 9.63 1.93
CA GLU A 68 19.94 10.70 2.57
C GLU A 68 20.67 10.25 3.85
N GLY A 69 20.52 8.97 4.23
CA GLY A 69 21.19 8.40 5.41
C GLY A 69 20.50 8.73 6.74
N LYS A 70 19.26 9.26 6.74
CA LYS A 70 18.45 9.29 7.94
C LYS A 70 18.19 7.87 8.42
N GLN A 71 18.29 7.66 9.70
CA GLN A 71 18.15 6.33 10.32
C GLN A 71 16.90 6.27 11.20
N PRO A 72 15.68 6.33 10.63
CA PRO A 72 14.48 6.12 11.43
C PRO A 72 14.47 4.69 11.98
N LEU A 73 13.93 4.52 13.17
CA LEU A 73 13.47 3.20 13.56
C LEU A 73 12.19 2.90 12.78
N LEU A 74 12.30 2.05 11.78
CA LEU A 74 11.16 1.55 11.01
C LEU A 74 10.52 0.40 11.78
N VAL A 75 9.23 0.54 12.12
CA VAL A 75 8.49 -0.50 12.84
C VAL A 75 7.37 -1.03 11.94
N ASP A 76 7.52 -2.29 11.53
CA ASP A 76 6.45 -3.04 10.86
C ASP A 76 5.48 -3.56 11.92
N THR A 77 4.22 -3.16 11.79
CA THR A 77 3.18 -3.52 12.77
C THR A 77 2.33 -4.71 12.35
N MET A 78 2.74 -5.41 11.31
CA MET A 78 2.08 -6.61 10.80
C MET A 78 2.43 -7.86 11.62
N PRO A 79 1.63 -8.95 11.51
CA PRO A 79 1.96 -10.24 12.10
C PRO A 79 3.30 -10.76 11.60
N TYR A 80 4.09 -11.32 12.53
CA TYR A 80 5.44 -11.81 12.21
C TYR A 80 5.42 -12.91 11.14
N ALA A 81 4.73 -14.03 11.42
CA ALA A 81 4.74 -15.21 10.55
C ALA A 81 4.01 -15.01 9.23
N ASP A 82 2.89 -14.27 9.25
CA ASP A 82 2.02 -14.14 8.09
C ASP A 82 2.41 -13.02 7.13
N SER A 83 3.19 -12.05 7.60
CA SER A 83 3.56 -10.87 6.82
C SER A 83 5.04 -10.53 6.88
N TYR A 84 5.55 -10.14 8.03
CA TYR A 84 6.92 -9.63 8.18
C TYR A 84 8.00 -10.58 7.65
N VAL A 85 7.88 -11.88 7.95
CA VAL A 85 8.82 -12.90 7.46
C VAL A 85 8.87 -12.94 5.93
N LYS A 86 7.73 -12.72 5.29
CA LYS A 86 7.60 -12.82 3.82
C LYS A 86 8.11 -11.57 3.12
N GLU A 87 7.79 -10.40 3.67
CA GLU A 87 8.11 -9.12 3.04
C GLU A 87 8.07 -7.98 4.05
N HIS A 88 9.15 -7.21 4.15
CA HIS A 88 9.23 -5.99 4.96
C HIS A 88 10.19 -4.97 4.33
N ILE A 89 10.12 -3.70 4.76
CA ILE A 89 11.07 -2.66 4.35
C ILE A 89 12.45 -2.99 4.93
N PRO A 90 13.54 -2.96 4.15
CA PRO A 90 14.88 -3.27 4.65
C PRO A 90 15.24 -2.47 5.90
N GLY A 91 15.74 -3.17 6.93
CA GLY A 91 16.10 -2.56 8.21
C GLY A 91 14.95 -2.32 9.17
N ALA A 92 13.72 -2.64 8.79
CA ALA A 92 12.59 -2.58 9.70
C ALA A 92 12.67 -3.66 10.79
N VAL A 93 12.20 -3.30 11.98
CA VAL A 93 11.94 -4.23 13.07
C VAL A 93 10.44 -4.50 13.17
N GLN A 94 10.04 -5.62 13.75
CA GLN A 94 8.65 -6.00 13.86
C GLN A 94 8.11 -5.81 15.28
N PHE A 95 6.88 -5.25 15.37
CA PHE A 95 6.10 -5.24 16.59
C PHE A 95 4.61 -5.23 16.25
N GLU A 96 3.93 -6.34 16.46
CA GLU A 96 2.54 -6.52 16.07
C GLU A 96 1.58 -5.65 16.89
N PHE A 97 0.65 -4.99 16.19
CA PHE A 97 -0.52 -4.34 16.76
C PHE A 97 -1.80 -4.90 16.16
N PRO A 98 -2.95 -4.86 16.86
CA PRO A 98 -4.24 -5.21 16.30
C PRO A 98 -4.69 -4.21 15.22
N ILE A 99 -5.65 -4.62 14.37
CA ILE A 99 -6.23 -3.76 13.33
C ILE A 99 -7.12 -2.68 13.97
N GLU A 100 -7.92 -3.11 14.93
CA GLU A 100 -8.80 -2.25 15.70
C GLU A 100 -7.98 -1.36 16.63
N GLU A 101 -8.52 -0.19 16.93
CA GLU A 101 -7.88 0.72 17.86
C GLU A 101 -7.73 0.07 19.25
N LEU A 102 -6.51 0.08 19.77
CA LEU A 102 -6.17 -0.53 21.05
C LEU A 102 -6.32 0.51 22.17
N PRO A 103 -7.36 0.42 23.01
CA PRO A 103 -7.66 1.46 24.00
C PRO A 103 -6.66 1.50 25.16
N ALA A 104 -5.97 0.40 25.44
CA ALA A 104 -4.96 0.29 26.49
C ALA A 104 -3.88 -0.71 26.10
N LEU A 105 -2.64 -0.45 26.52
CA LEU A 105 -1.56 -1.44 26.52
C LEU A 105 -1.53 -2.13 27.89
N ASP A 106 -1.52 -3.45 27.88
CA ASP A 106 -1.14 -4.21 29.08
C ASP A 106 0.33 -3.95 29.43
N ASP A 107 0.70 -4.20 30.68
CA ASP A 107 2.03 -3.90 31.19
C ASP A 107 3.14 -4.61 30.43
N LYS A 108 2.92 -5.87 30.05
CA LYS A 108 3.90 -6.69 29.31
C LYS A 108 4.13 -6.13 27.91
N THR A 109 3.05 -5.81 27.19
CA THR A 109 3.12 -5.20 25.85
C THR A 109 3.77 -3.84 25.91
N ARG A 110 3.41 -3.02 26.91
CA ARG A 110 4.00 -1.70 27.14
C ARG A 110 5.50 -1.77 27.38
N GLU A 111 5.95 -2.67 28.27
CA GLU A 111 7.38 -2.87 28.56
C GLU A 111 8.16 -3.33 27.32
N ALA A 112 7.64 -4.32 26.59
CA ALA A 112 8.26 -4.79 25.36
C ALA A 112 8.34 -3.68 24.28
N PHE A 113 7.30 -2.89 24.16
CA PHE A 113 7.27 -1.78 23.21
C PHE A 113 8.27 -0.67 23.59
N LEU A 114 8.33 -0.26 24.86
CA LEU A 114 9.33 0.68 25.36
C LEU A 114 10.76 0.17 25.12
N LYS A 115 11.02 -1.11 25.37
CA LYS A 115 12.32 -1.73 25.13
C LYS A 115 12.70 -1.66 23.63
N LEU A 116 11.74 -1.87 22.72
CA LEU A 116 11.97 -1.74 21.27
C LEU A 116 12.31 -0.31 20.87
N LEU A 117 11.54 0.67 21.37
CA LEU A 117 11.68 2.07 20.98
C LEU A 117 12.93 2.72 21.57
N GLY A 118 13.39 2.26 22.73
CA GLY A 118 14.54 2.81 23.47
C GLY A 118 14.18 4.06 24.28
N ASP A 119 15.18 4.59 24.99
CA ASP A 119 14.98 5.69 25.96
C ASP A 119 14.97 7.10 25.32
N ASP A 120 15.55 7.22 24.12
CA ASP A 120 15.58 8.49 23.40
C ASP A 120 14.19 8.86 22.88
N LYS A 121 13.56 9.82 23.55
CA LYS A 121 12.20 10.27 23.22
C LYS A 121 12.11 11.14 21.96
N ASP A 122 13.23 11.63 21.46
CA ASP A 122 13.32 12.42 20.23
C ASP A 122 13.75 11.58 19.03
N ARG A 123 13.98 10.28 19.23
CA ARG A 123 14.30 9.35 18.17
C ARG A 123 13.26 9.39 17.05
N LEU A 124 13.72 9.45 15.79
CA LEU A 124 12.84 9.39 14.62
C LEU A 124 12.22 7.98 14.49
N LEU A 125 10.91 7.91 14.68
CA LEU A 125 10.13 6.67 14.60
C LEU A 125 9.18 6.70 13.40
N VAL A 126 9.14 5.63 12.63
CA VAL A 126 8.19 5.46 11.51
C VAL A 126 7.48 4.13 11.65
N PHE A 127 6.16 4.17 11.79
CA PHE A 127 5.30 3.00 11.87
C PHE A 127 4.60 2.75 10.55
N TYR A 128 4.62 1.51 10.07
CA TYR A 128 3.89 1.12 8.87
C TYR A 128 3.22 -0.25 9.04
N CYS A 129 2.31 -0.57 8.14
CA CYS A 129 1.67 -1.88 8.03
C CYS A 129 1.50 -2.26 6.54
N GLY A 130 0.44 -2.99 6.18
CA GLY A 130 0.27 -3.48 4.82
C GLY A 130 -0.09 -2.39 3.80
N PHE A 131 -1.05 -1.52 4.14
CA PHE A 131 -1.68 -0.56 3.22
C PHE A 131 -2.51 0.48 3.99
N THR A 132 -3.01 1.51 3.30
CA THR A 132 -3.62 2.70 3.91
C THR A 132 -4.82 2.41 4.83
N LYS A 133 -5.66 1.42 4.51
CA LYS A 133 -6.83 1.05 5.33
C LYS A 133 -6.47 0.39 6.66
N CYS A 134 -5.25 -0.15 6.79
CA CYS A 134 -4.83 -0.92 7.96
C CYS A 134 -4.63 -0.01 9.18
N GLY A 135 -5.28 -0.33 10.30
CA GLY A 135 -5.18 0.45 11.56
C GLY A 135 -3.96 0.12 12.41
N ARG A 136 -3.22 -0.98 12.12
CA ARG A 136 -2.10 -1.44 12.96
C ARG A 136 -1.03 -0.37 13.17
N SER A 137 -0.63 0.32 12.11
CA SER A 137 0.37 1.39 12.19
C SER A 137 -0.13 2.65 12.89
N HIS A 138 -1.46 2.89 12.92
CA HIS A 138 -2.05 3.90 13.77
C HIS A 138 -1.79 3.59 15.24
N ASN A 139 -2.10 2.38 15.69
CA ASN A 139 -1.87 1.96 17.08
C ASN A 139 -0.40 2.15 17.48
N GLY A 140 0.55 1.69 16.65
CA GLY A 140 1.97 1.85 16.94
C GLY A 140 2.38 3.32 17.11
N ALA A 141 2.00 4.16 16.14
CA ALA A 141 2.34 5.59 16.18
C ALA A 141 1.64 6.32 17.33
N TRP A 142 0.37 6.04 17.57
CA TRP A 142 -0.39 6.66 18.66
C TRP A 142 0.18 6.27 20.02
N TRP A 143 0.43 4.99 20.27
CA TRP A 143 1.01 4.56 21.54
C TRP A 143 2.43 5.07 21.76
N ALA A 144 3.24 5.20 20.72
CA ALA A 144 4.53 5.90 20.84
C ALA A 144 4.36 7.35 21.31
N LYS A 145 3.38 8.08 20.76
CA LYS A 145 3.05 9.45 21.23
C LYS A 145 2.58 9.45 22.69
N GLN A 146 1.69 8.51 23.09
CA GLN A 146 1.20 8.41 24.47
C GLN A 146 2.34 8.08 25.47
N LEU A 147 3.39 7.39 25.01
CA LEU A 147 4.58 7.07 25.80
C LEU A 147 5.64 8.17 25.79
N GLY A 148 5.32 9.34 25.22
CA GLY A 148 6.14 10.55 25.27
C GLY A 148 7.17 10.71 24.16
N TYR A 149 7.14 9.88 23.10
CA TYR A 149 8.01 10.12 21.94
C TYR A 149 7.52 11.31 21.13
N THR A 150 8.44 12.20 20.76
CA THR A 150 8.11 13.47 20.11
C THR A 150 8.14 13.38 18.59
N ASN A 151 9.06 12.61 18.01
CA ASN A 151 9.38 12.56 16.59
C ASN A 151 8.80 11.29 15.93
N VAL A 152 7.47 11.21 15.90
CA VAL A 152 6.71 10.02 15.48
C VAL A 152 5.98 10.27 14.17
N TYR A 153 6.14 9.36 13.22
CA TYR A 153 5.47 9.36 11.94
C TYR A 153 4.77 8.04 11.68
N ARG A 154 3.70 8.11 10.92
CA ARG A 154 3.07 6.96 10.28
C ARG A 154 3.32 7.00 8.78
N TYR A 155 3.69 5.86 8.21
CA TYR A 155 3.74 5.63 6.78
C TYR A 155 2.50 4.84 6.34
N PRO A 156 1.40 5.51 5.89
CA PRO A 156 0.13 4.84 5.64
C PRO A 156 0.15 3.97 4.38
N GLY A 157 0.99 4.28 3.38
CA GLY A 157 1.12 3.47 2.17
C GLY A 157 1.55 2.04 2.45
N GLY A 158 2.36 1.85 3.48
CA GLY A 158 2.82 0.55 3.96
C GLY A 158 3.64 -0.22 2.94
N ILE A 159 3.85 -1.51 3.21
CA ILE A 159 4.67 -2.35 2.33
C ILE A 159 4.11 -2.45 0.90
N LYS A 160 2.77 -2.33 0.71
CA LYS A 160 2.18 -2.39 -0.61
C LYS A 160 2.54 -1.19 -1.48
N ALA A 161 2.42 0.05 -0.97
CA ALA A 161 2.82 1.22 -1.72
C ALA A 161 4.36 1.29 -1.89
N TRP A 162 5.11 0.76 -0.93
CA TRP A 162 6.57 0.64 -1.02
C TRP A 162 6.98 -0.23 -2.21
N GLY A 163 6.41 -1.44 -2.34
CA GLY A 163 6.66 -2.33 -3.48
C GLY A 163 6.11 -1.81 -4.81
N GLN A 164 4.95 -1.13 -4.82
CA GLN A 164 4.39 -0.51 -6.03
C GLN A 164 5.27 0.65 -6.58
N ALA A 165 6.12 1.23 -5.74
CA ALA A 165 7.11 2.23 -6.13
C ALA A 165 8.47 1.60 -6.49
N ASP A 166 8.51 0.28 -6.73
CA ASP A 166 9.70 -0.50 -7.08
C ASP A 166 10.85 -0.36 -6.05
N ASN A 167 10.53 -0.04 -4.80
CA ASN A 167 11.51 0.05 -3.74
C ASN A 167 11.93 -1.35 -3.25
N PRO A 168 13.18 -1.53 -2.78
CA PRO A 168 13.67 -2.82 -2.32
C PRO A 168 12.92 -3.33 -1.09
N VAL A 169 12.71 -4.63 -1.04
CA VAL A 169 12.10 -5.34 0.09
C VAL A 169 13.04 -6.42 0.62
N SER A 170 12.86 -6.80 1.86
CA SER A 170 13.57 -7.90 2.53
C SER A 170 12.59 -8.98 3.00
N ALA A 171 13.09 -10.19 3.20
CA ALA A 171 12.41 -11.30 3.83
C ALA A 171 13.34 -11.93 4.87
N VAL A 172 12.77 -12.57 5.90
CA VAL A 172 13.55 -13.36 6.85
C VAL A 172 13.90 -14.69 6.19
N ARG A 173 15.18 -15.03 6.18
CA ARG A 173 15.70 -16.29 5.64
C ARG A 173 15.82 -17.34 6.73
#